data_c870ee7aaa0c61799531061b27f1d467
#
_entry.id   c870ee7aaa0c61799531061b27f1d467
#
_cell.length_a   1.000
_cell.length_b   1.000
_cell.length_c   1.000
_cell.angle_alpha   90.00
_cell.angle_beta   90.00
_cell.angle_gamma   90.00
#
_symmetry.space_group_name_H-M   'P 1'
#
loop_
_entity.id
_entity.type
_entity.pdbx_description
1 polymer ?
#
loop_
_entity_poly.entity_id
_entity_poly.type
_entity_poly.pdbx_seq_one_letter_code
_entity_poly.pdbx_strand_id
1 'polypeptide(L)'
;MFIKVTKTKTLAAYGQIVDVLFANNRFPLSVDPTELPEGVVKDVSFDPKEPEELRGSTSLSTSPYGFKGDGKDLPKGATAKTLEGMLGPLEDKLKDIDNLKAEAGKTPTAVTFSPALVAAKNMEKKIHDQLEESGASKHLRSTSFEMALFGTGVMKGPFAVDKEYPNWDEEGEYDPTLKTVPQVSHVSVWNFYPDPDANNMDEAQFVIERHKMSRSQLRGLKKRPHFRSEVIEAAIAEGENYTKESWEDDLSDYAPEHGIERFEVLEYWGMCDIDMLIEQEIDIPKELQSLDELQVNVWICNGKLLRMVLNPFKPSTIPYMAAPYELNPYSFFGVGIAENMDDTQTLMNGFMRMSVDNAVLSGNLLI
;
A
#
# COMPACT_ATOMS: atom_id res chain seq x y z
N MET A 1 -26.79 30.39 3.41
CA MET A 1 -25.37 30.66 3.62
C MET A 1 -24.82 29.58 4.55
N PHE A 2 -23.74 28.93 4.17
CA PHE A 2 -23.13 27.87 4.98
C PHE A 2 -21.69 28.22 5.32
N ILE A 3 -21.35 28.12 6.59
CA ILE A 3 -19.97 28.27 7.06
C ILE A 3 -19.32 26.88 6.95
N LYS A 4 -18.22 26.76 6.24
CA LYS A 4 -17.57 25.46 5.95
C LYS A 4 -16.58 25.07 7.06
N VAL A 5 -17.00 25.06 8.34
CA VAL A 5 -16.10 24.74 9.48
C VAL A 5 -15.68 23.28 9.43
N THR A 6 -16.60 22.36 9.24
CA THR A 6 -16.30 20.92 9.12
C THR A 6 -15.27 20.66 8.02
N LYS A 7 -15.45 21.23 6.82
CA LYS A 7 -14.47 21.09 5.74
C LYS A 7 -13.07 21.57 6.15
N THR A 8 -12.98 22.72 6.80
CA THR A 8 -11.69 23.27 7.23
C THR A 8 -11.01 22.38 8.26
N LYS A 9 -11.78 21.85 9.22
CA LYS A 9 -11.25 20.95 10.25
C LYS A 9 -10.81 19.61 9.67
N THR A 10 -11.61 19.01 8.77
CA THR A 10 -11.25 17.77 8.09
C THR A 10 -9.97 17.93 7.27
N LEU A 11 -9.83 19.03 6.51
CA LEU A 11 -8.61 19.29 5.74
C LEU A 11 -7.39 19.55 6.65
N ALA A 12 -7.58 20.19 7.81
CA ALA A 12 -6.49 20.39 8.76
C ALA A 12 -6.01 19.07 9.38
N ALA A 13 -6.92 18.20 9.80
CA ALA A 13 -6.58 16.87 10.33
C ALA A 13 -5.94 15.98 9.24
N TYR A 14 -6.51 15.97 8.04
CA TYR A 14 -5.91 15.29 6.91
C TYR A 14 -4.48 15.77 6.65
N GLY A 15 -4.26 17.09 6.65
CA GLY A 15 -2.92 17.66 6.49
C GLY A 15 -1.95 17.18 7.57
N GLN A 16 -2.36 17.16 8.83
CA GLN A 16 -1.54 16.64 9.94
C GLN A 16 -1.19 15.17 9.78
N ILE A 17 -2.15 14.33 9.38
CA ILE A 17 -1.91 12.90 9.12
C ILE A 17 -0.90 12.72 7.98
N VAL A 18 -1.09 13.46 6.87
CA VAL A 18 -0.19 13.40 5.72
C VAL A 18 1.21 13.90 6.07
N ASP A 19 1.32 14.97 6.87
CA ASP A 19 2.61 15.48 7.33
C ASP A 19 3.36 14.46 8.19
N VAL A 20 2.67 13.75 9.08
CA VAL A 20 3.28 12.67 9.89
C VAL A 20 3.71 11.51 9.01
N LEU A 21 2.87 11.09 8.06
CA LEU A 21 3.14 9.93 7.21
C LEU A 21 4.24 10.20 6.16
N PHE A 22 4.40 11.44 5.69
CA PHE A 22 5.26 11.76 4.55
C PHE A 22 6.26 12.91 4.83
N ALA A 23 6.47 13.33 6.10
CA ALA A 23 7.32 14.47 6.47
C ALA A 23 8.75 14.40 5.91
N ASN A 24 9.32 13.21 5.80
CA ASN A 24 10.68 12.98 5.34
C ASN A 24 10.76 12.48 3.88
N ASN A 25 9.69 12.58 3.13
CA ASN A 25 9.58 11.98 1.78
C ASN A 25 9.88 10.47 1.75
N ARG A 26 9.74 9.81 2.89
CA ARG A 26 9.89 8.35 3.09
C ARG A 26 8.72 7.85 3.91
N PHE A 27 8.30 6.63 3.66
CA PHE A 27 7.31 5.98 4.50
C PHE A 27 7.87 5.79 5.92
N PRO A 28 7.09 6.04 6.98
CA PRO A 28 7.49 5.84 8.36
C PRO A 28 7.52 4.34 8.70
N LEU A 29 8.43 3.63 8.08
CA LEU A 29 8.61 2.19 8.21
C LEU A 29 10.07 1.93 8.55
N SER A 30 10.31 1.11 9.57
CA SER A 30 11.61 0.56 9.92
C SER A 30 11.50 -0.94 10.12
N VAL A 31 12.57 -1.65 9.87
CA VAL A 31 12.66 -3.10 10.10
C VAL A 31 13.69 -3.35 11.19
N ASP A 32 13.22 -3.88 12.31
CA ASP A 32 14.11 -4.26 13.40
C ASP A 32 14.72 -5.65 13.13
N PRO A 33 16.00 -5.86 13.48
CA PRO A 33 16.64 -7.14 13.32
C PRO A 33 16.02 -8.16 14.28
N THR A 34 15.56 -9.29 13.75
CA THR A 34 15.12 -10.43 14.58
C THR A 34 16.32 -11.15 15.15
N GLU A 35 16.16 -11.77 16.33
CA GLU A 35 17.18 -12.64 16.93
C GLU A 35 17.47 -13.82 15.98
N LEU A 36 18.76 -14.08 15.75
CA LEU A 36 19.17 -15.22 14.96
C LEU A 36 18.99 -16.52 15.75
N PRO A 37 18.63 -17.64 15.08
CA PRO A 37 18.53 -18.94 15.72
C PRO A 37 19.85 -19.32 16.41
N GLU A 38 19.77 -20.13 17.48
CA GLU A 38 20.94 -20.66 18.16
C GLU A 38 21.84 -21.43 17.16
N GLY A 39 23.14 -21.10 17.16
CA GLY A 39 24.11 -21.70 16.24
C GLY A 39 24.51 -20.84 15.05
N VAL A 40 23.81 -19.73 14.79
CA VAL A 40 24.25 -18.73 13.82
C VAL A 40 25.13 -17.70 14.53
N VAL A 41 26.27 -17.35 13.93
CA VAL A 41 27.20 -16.34 14.50
C VAL A 41 26.45 -15.01 14.59
N LYS A 42 26.18 -14.55 15.81
CA LYS A 42 25.41 -13.33 16.07
C LYS A 42 26.17 -12.06 15.70
N ASP A 43 27.49 -12.06 15.92
CA ASP A 43 28.34 -10.90 15.64
C ASP A 43 29.70 -11.36 15.09
N VAL A 44 30.08 -10.76 13.98
CA VAL A 44 31.44 -10.90 13.44
C VAL A 44 32.20 -9.61 13.82
N SER A 45 33.07 -9.68 14.80
CA SER A 45 33.99 -8.59 15.12
C SER A 45 35.10 -8.60 14.08
N PHE A 46 35.19 -7.55 13.28
CA PHE A 46 36.33 -7.35 12.37
C PHE A 46 37.42 -6.60 13.13
N ASP A 47 38.51 -7.27 13.47
CA ASP A 47 39.72 -6.62 14.00
C ASP A 47 40.60 -6.24 12.81
N PRO A 48 40.84 -4.94 12.54
CA PRO A 48 41.65 -4.50 11.40
C PRO A 48 43.12 -4.88 11.51
N LYS A 49 43.53 -5.57 12.57
CA LYS A 49 44.93 -5.99 12.81
C LYS A 49 45.22 -7.45 12.54
N GLU A 50 44.22 -8.28 12.15
CA GLU A 50 44.51 -9.66 11.77
C GLU A 50 45.04 -9.76 10.33
N PRO A 51 46.07 -10.60 10.11
CA PRO A 51 46.79 -10.65 8.82
C PRO A 51 45.95 -11.35 7.74
N GLU A 52 46.28 -11.02 6.50
CA GLU A 52 45.63 -11.35 5.22
C GLU A 52 45.24 -12.82 4.93
N GLU A 53 45.54 -13.76 5.81
CA GLU A 53 45.28 -15.19 5.57
C GLU A 53 43.79 -15.58 5.62
N LEU A 54 42.91 -14.74 6.18
CA LEU A 54 41.44 -14.97 6.19
C LEU A 54 40.68 -14.36 5.01
N ARG A 55 41.36 -13.67 4.10
CA ARG A 55 40.76 -13.10 2.89
C ARG A 55 40.38 -14.14 1.81
N GLY A 56 40.73 -15.38 1.99
CA GLY A 56 40.61 -16.44 0.97
C GLY A 56 39.27 -17.17 0.90
N SER A 57 38.32 -17.00 1.84
CA SER A 57 37.13 -17.86 1.89
C SER A 57 35.77 -17.18 1.92
N THR A 58 35.69 -15.88 1.88
CA THR A 58 34.42 -15.18 1.68
C THR A 58 34.39 -14.55 0.29
N SER A 59 34.07 -15.35 -0.71
CA SER A 59 33.64 -14.84 -2.01
C SER A 59 32.29 -14.15 -1.82
N LEU A 60 32.29 -12.89 -1.43
CA LEU A 60 31.16 -11.99 -1.64
C LEU A 60 31.09 -11.65 -3.12
N SER A 61 30.69 -12.65 -3.92
CA SER A 61 30.20 -12.40 -5.26
C SER A 61 28.71 -12.15 -5.13
N THR A 62 28.31 -10.91 -5.12
CA THR A 62 27.02 -10.53 -5.74
C THR A 62 26.94 -9.02 -5.78
N SER A 63 27.57 -8.43 -6.77
CA SER A 63 27.00 -7.26 -7.38
C SER A 63 25.86 -7.72 -8.29
N PRO A 64 24.64 -7.19 -8.20
CA PRO A 64 23.56 -7.54 -9.12
C PRO A 64 23.81 -7.03 -10.56
N TYR A 65 24.86 -6.24 -10.76
CA TYR A 65 25.33 -5.84 -12.07
C TYR A 65 26.61 -6.61 -12.35
N GLY A 66 26.46 -7.66 -13.17
CA GLY A 66 27.53 -8.55 -13.59
C GLY A 66 28.64 -7.83 -14.39
N PHE A 67 29.56 -7.20 -13.69
CA PHE A 67 30.83 -6.84 -14.23
C PHE A 67 31.80 -7.98 -13.91
N LYS A 68 31.92 -8.95 -14.80
CA LYS A 68 33.07 -9.84 -14.92
C LYS A 68 34.18 -9.03 -15.57
N GLY A 69 34.92 -8.29 -14.77
CA GLY A 69 36.19 -7.75 -15.19
C GLY A 69 37.27 -8.81 -15.02
N ASP A 70 37.60 -9.55 -16.08
CA ASP A 70 38.85 -10.24 -16.16
C ASP A 70 39.97 -9.17 -16.12
N GLY A 71 40.81 -9.22 -15.08
CA GLY A 71 41.83 -8.23 -14.77
C GLY A 71 42.97 -8.12 -15.80
N LYS A 72 42.66 -7.88 -17.07
CA LYS A 72 43.66 -7.76 -18.14
C LYS A 72 43.58 -6.56 -19.06
N ASP A 73 42.64 -5.63 -18.88
CA ASP A 73 42.55 -4.42 -19.71
C ASP A 73 42.55 -3.15 -18.89
N LEU A 74 43.66 -2.86 -18.25
CA LEU A 74 44.05 -1.48 -17.93
C LEU A 74 44.58 -0.82 -19.22
N PRO A 75 44.05 0.34 -19.63
CA PRO A 75 44.57 1.03 -20.82
C PRO A 75 46.05 1.36 -20.61
N LYS A 76 46.88 0.81 -21.48
CA LYS A 76 48.32 1.12 -21.56
C LYS A 76 48.50 2.59 -21.95
N GLY A 77 48.62 3.47 -20.96
CA GLY A 77 48.80 4.88 -21.22
C GLY A 77 48.72 5.82 -20.03
N ALA A 78 48.31 5.32 -18.85
CA ALA A 78 48.33 6.14 -17.64
C ALA A 78 49.77 6.21 -17.08
N THR A 79 50.47 7.31 -17.35
CA THR A 79 51.78 7.60 -16.76
C THR A 79 51.61 7.89 -15.26
N ALA A 80 52.59 7.45 -14.46
CA ALA A 80 52.66 7.64 -13.01
C ALA A 80 52.34 9.07 -12.52
N LYS A 81 52.58 10.08 -13.34
CA LYS A 81 52.23 11.49 -13.06
C LYS A 81 50.73 11.80 -13.02
N THR A 82 49.87 11.02 -13.67
CA THR A 82 48.42 11.23 -13.64
C THR A 82 47.80 10.64 -12.36
N LEU A 83 48.43 9.63 -11.79
CA LEU A 83 48.03 9.04 -10.51
C LEU A 83 48.42 9.90 -9.30
N GLU A 84 49.64 10.53 -9.35
CA GLU A 84 50.04 11.47 -8.31
C GLU A 84 49.15 12.71 -8.23
N GLY A 85 48.64 13.21 -9.37
CA GLY A 85 47.72 14.35 -9.40
C GLY A 85 46.33 14.05 -8.85
N MET A 86 45.91 12.78 -8.84
CA MET A 86 44.61 12.33 -8.26
C MET A 86 44.72 11.94 -6.79
N LEU A 87 45.90 11.58 -6.30
CA LEU A 87 46.13 11.16 -4.92
C LEU A 87 46.37 12.34 -3.95
N GLY A 88 46.87 13.49 -4.44
CA GLY A 88 47.16 14.66 -3.62
C GLY A 88 45.94 15.15 -2.78
N PRO A 89 44.74 15.31 -3.35
CA PRO A 89 43.53 15.71 -2.59
C PRO A 89 43.04 14.64 -1.61
N LEU A 90 43.40 13.37 -1.81
CA LEU A 90 43.06 12.26 -0.92
C LEU A 90 44.00 12.16 0.27
N GLU A 91 45.31 12.44 0.08
CA GLU A 91 46.27 12.48 1.18
C GLU A 91 46.00 13.61 2.17
N ASP A 92 45.58 14.78 1.70
CA ASP A 92 45.21 15.89 2.58
C ASP A 92 43.92 15.57 3.38
N LYS A 93 42.93 14.92 2.78
CA LYS A 93 41.74 14.42 3.51
C LYS A 93 42.07 13.30 4.49
N LEU A 94 43.03 12.46 4.19
CA LEU A 94 43.50 11.41 5.11
C LEU A 94 44.21 12.01 6.32
N LYS A 95 45.03 13.07 6.13
CA LYS A 95 45.67 13.81 7.22
C LYS A 95 44.64 14.52 8.12
N ASP A 96 43.60 15.08 7.54
CA ASP A 96 42.52 15.68 8.31
C ASP A 96 41.73 14.63 9.13
N ILE A 97 41.53 13.43 8.60
CA ILE A 97 40.91 12.31 9.33
C ILE A 97 41.83 11.83 10.47
N ASP A 98 43.14 11.78 10.26
CA ASP A 98 44.09 11.37 11.31
C ASP A 98 44.21 12.44 12.40
N ASN A 99 44.13 13.71 12.05
CA ASN A 99 44.06 14.81 13.01
C ASN A 99 42.77 14.78 13.84
N LEU A 100 41.63 14.49 13.21
CA LEU A 100 40.33 14.30 13.91
C LEU A 100 40.35 13.08 14.84
N LYS A 101 41.09 12.02 14.49
CA LYS A 101 41.29 10.85 15.36
C LYS A 101 42.20 11.15 16.56
N ALA A 102 43.20 12.02 16.37
CA ALA A 102 44.10 12.44 17.46
C ALA A 102 43.37 13.34 18.49
N GLU A 103 42.45 14.20 18.07
CA GLU A 103 41.66 15.04 18.99
C GLU A 103 40.57 14.25 19.73
N ALA A 104 40.09 13.14 19.16
CA ALA A 104 38.97 12.39 19.77
C ALA A 104 39.38 11.46 20.93
N GLY A 105 40.71 11.21 21.15
CA GLY A 105 41.19 10.41 22.28
C GLY A 105 40.54 9.03 22.49
N LYS A 106 39.76 8.55 21.50
CA LYS A 106 39.06 7.27 21.55
C LYS A 106 39.73 6.26 20.64
N THR A 107 40.19 5.17 21.22
CA THR A 107 40.51 3.94 20.48
C THR A 107 39.41 3.63 19.47
N PRO A 108 39.71 3.25 18.23
CA PRO A 108 38.69 2.88 17.27
C PRO A 108 37.88 1.75 17.86
N THR A 109 36.62 2.04 18.14
CA THR A 109 35.67 1.04 18.59
C THR A 109 35.56 0.00 17.45
N ALA A 110 35.83 -1.26 17.75
CA ALA A 110 35.68 -2.34 16.79
C ALA A 110 34.27 -2.22 16.14
N VAL A 111 34.25 -2.12 14.82
CA VAL A 111 32.96 -2.06 14.11
C VAL A 111 32.35 -3.45 14.17
N THR A 112 31.43 -3.63 15.11
CA THR A 112 30.69 -4.88 15.24
C THR A 112 29.74 -5.03 14.04
N PHE A 113 30.03 -5.98 13.18
CA PHE A 113 29.19 -6.29 12.06
C PHE A 113 28.11 -7.27 12.50
N SER A 114 26.84 -6.82 12.56
CA SER A 114 25.69 -7.69 12.81
C SER A 114 25.01 -8.06 11.48
N PRO A 115 25.07 -9.33 11.03
CA PRO A 115 24.42 -9.78 9.81
C PRO A 115 22.90 -9.54 9.82
N ALA A 116 22.26 -9.70 10.99
CA ALA A 116 20.83 -9.45 11.17
C ALA A 116 20.47 -7.98 10.90
N LEU A 117 21.28 -7.04 11.38
CA LEU A 117 21.07 -5.61 11.17
C LEU A 117 21.23 -5.21 9.69
N VAL A 118 22.18 -5.82 8.98
CA VAL A 118 22.35 -5.59 7.54
C VAL A 118 21.19 -6.17 6.74
N ALA A 119 20.73 -7.37 7.10
CA ALA A 119 19.57 -7.99 6.48
C ALA A 119 18.29 -7.15 6.71
N ALA A 120 18.07 -6.65 7.93
CA ALA A 120 16.96 -5.76 8.26
C ALA A 120 16.98 -4.46 7.43
N LYS A 121 18.14 -3.80 7.33
CA LYS A 121 18.29 -2.60 6.50
C LYS A 121 18.07 -2.85 5.01
N ASN A 122 18.54 -3.99 4.49
CA ASN A 122 18.31 -4.36 3.10
C ASN A 122 16.83 -4.65 2.84
N MET A 123 16.15 -5.29 3.79
CA MET A 123 14.71 -5.53 3.74
C MET A 123 13.93 -4.22 3.78
N GLU A 124 14.25 -3.33 4.70
CA GLU A 124 13.66 -1.98 4.80
C GLU A 124 13.77 -1.24 3.46
N LYS A 125 14.98 -1.18 2.89
CA LYS A 125 15.20 -0.55 1.59
C LYS A 125 14.33 -1.17 0.50
N LYS A 126 14.28 -2.51 0.43
CA LYS A 126 13.48 -3.22 -0.57
C LYS A 126 11.98 -2.94 -0.41
N ILE A 127 11.47 -2.87 0.83
CA ILE A 127 10.07 -2.54 1.09
C ILE A 127 9.78 -1.10 0.66
N HIS A 128 10.66 -0.15 0.96
CA HIS A 128 10.51 1.24 0.50
C HIS A 128 10.45 1.33 -1.02
N ASP A 129 11.38 0.69 -1.72
CA ASP A 129 11.41 0.67 -3.20
C ASP A 129 10.09 0.08 -3.77
N GLN A 130 9.57 -1.00 -3.17
CA GLN A 130 8.31 -1.62 -3.57
C GLN A 130 7.09 -0.72 -3.31
N LEU A 131 7.05 0.00 -2.19
CA LEU A 131 5.97 0.94 -1.88
C LEU A 131 5.98 2.13 -2.84
N GLU A 132 7.15 2.62 -3.24
CA GLU A 132 7.28 3.68 -4.25
C GLU A 132 6.83 3.17 -5.63
N GLU A 133 7.31 2.01 -6.08
CA GLU A 133 6.90 1.40 -7.36
C GLU A 133 5.40 1.11 -7.43
N SER A 134 4.79 0.73 -6.32
CA SER A 134 3.34 0.48 -6.24
C SER A 134 2.49 1.76 -6.27
N GLY A 135 3.11 2.92 -6.02
CA GLY A 135 2.38 4.18 -5.86
C GLY A 135 1.55 4.21 -4.57
N ALA A 136 1.99 3.52 -3.52
CA ALA A 136 1.28 3.39 -2.25
C ALA A 136 0.94 4.75 -1.60
N SER A 137 1.78 5.77 -1.81
CA SER A 137 1.56 7.12 -1.30
C SER A 137 0.24 7.74 -1.75
N LYS A 138 -0.19 7.47 -3.00
CA LYS A 138 -1.47 7.94 -3.53
C LYS A 138 -2.64 7.29 -2.79
N HIS A 139 -2.57 5.97 -2.62
CA HIS A 139 -3.62 5.21 -1.93
C HIS A 139 -3.71 5.55 -0.45
N LEU A 140 -2.57 5.69 0.23
CA LEU A 140 -2.51 6.14 1.63
C LEU A 140 -3.11 7.54 1.83
N ARG A 141 -2.87 8.48 0.91
CA ARG A 141 -3.49 9.82 0.96
C ARG A 141 -5.00 9.74 0.87
N SER A 142 -5.54 8.93 -0.05
CA SER A 142 -6.99 8.73 -0.18
C SER A 142 -7.58 8.07 1.08
N THR A 143 -6.92 7.05 1.60
CA THR A 143 -7.32 6.38 2.85
C THR A 143 -7.30 7.34 4.04
N SER A 144 -6.24 8.15 4.18
CA SER A 144 -6.14 9.15 5.25
C SER A 144 -7.22 10.22 5.16
N PHE A 145 -7.62 10.60 3.95
CA PHE A 145 -8.71 11.55 3.76
C PHE A 145 -10.06 10.97 4.19
N GLU A 146 -10.40 9.74 3.76
CA GLU A 146 -11.63 9.07 4.19
C GLU A 146 -11.62 8.78 5.69
N MET A 147 -10.48 8.38 6.25
CA MET A 147 -10.31 8.18 7.68
C MET A 147 -10.63 9.45 8.48
N ALA A 148 -10.12 10.60 8.06
CA ALA A 148 -10.40 11.87 8.74
C ALA A 148 -11.86 12.32 8.56
N LEU A 149 -12.46 12.08 7.39
CA LEU A 149 -13.81 12.55 7.07
C LEU A 149 -14.89 11.64 7.66
N PHE A 150 -14.81 10.34 7.37
CA PHE A 150 -15.83 9.33 7.70
C PHE A 150 -15.51 8.51 8.95
N GLY A 151 -14.32 8.67 9.51
CA GLY A 151 -13.91 7.96 10.72
C GLY A 151 -13.19 6.65 10.48
N THR A 152 -13.17 6.11 9.26
CA THR A 152 -12.46 4.87 8.94
C THR A 152 -11.83 4.95 7.56
N GLY A 153 -10.59 4.55 7.46
CA GLY A 153 -9.90 4.39 6.20
C GLY A 153 -9.62 2.92 5.92
N VAL A 154 -9.93 2.44 4.72
CA VAL A 154 -9.77 1.04 4.35
C VAL A 154 -8.74 0.89 3.24
N MET A 155 -7.83 -0.08 3.42
CA MET A 155 -6.83 -0.47 2.44
C MET A 155 -6.94 -1.97 2.16
N LYS A 156 -6.68 -2.33 0.91
CA LYS A 156 -6.64 -3.72 0.43
C LYS A 156 -5.25 -4.06 -0.07
N GLY A 157 -4.78 -5.25 0.23
CA GLY A 157 -3.50 -5.78 -0.25
C GLY A 157 -2.54 -6.16 0.85
N PRO A 158 -1.27 -6.45 0.46
CA PRO A 158 -0.69 -6.32 -0.88
C PRO A 158 -1.06 -7.48 -1.83
N PHE A 159 -1.30 -7.15 -3.10
CA PHE A 159 -1.50 -8.13 -4.18
C PHE A 159 -0.38 -8.03 -5.20
N ALA A 160 0.02 -9.17 -5.76
CA ALA A 160 0.93 -9.20 -6.90
C ALA A 160 0.20 -8.74 -8.17
N VAL A 161 0.68 -7.67 -8.78
CA VAL A 161 0.12 -7.11 -10.02
C VAL A 161 1.23 -6.95 -11.04
N ASP A 162 0.97 -7.41 -12.26
CA ASP A 162 1.89 -7.23 -13.36
C ASP A 162 1.75 -5.82 -13.93
N LYS A 163 2.83 -5.05 -13.90
CA LYS A 163 2.93 -3.73 -14.50
C LYS A 163 3.79 -3.78 -15.74
N GLU A 164 3.33 -3.11 -16.78
CA GLU A 164 4.09 -2.89 -18.00
C GLU A 164 4.94 -1.63 -17.84
N TYR A 165 6.25 -1.79 -17.97
CA TYR A 165 7.20 -0.69 -18.00
C TYR A 165 7.60 -0.46 -19.45
N PRO A 166 7.48 0.79 -19.96
CA PRO A 166 7.89 1.12 -21.31
C PRO A 166 9.40 0.87 -21.45
N ASN A 167 9.73 0.06 -22.41
CA ASN A 167 11.11 -0.23 -22.80
C ASN A 167 11.19 -0.26 -24.32
N TRP A 168 12.36 0.05 -24.86
CA TRP A 168 12.68 -0.02 -26.27
C TRP A 168 13.86 -0.98 -26.42
N ASP A 169 13.78 -1.85 -27.42
CA ASP A 169 14.88 -2.73 -27.76
C ASP A 169 16.06 -1.97 -28.42
N GLU A 170 17.13 -2.69 -28.76
CA GLU A 170 18.31 -2.10 -29.42
C GLU A 170 17.98 -1.59 -30.84
N GLU A 171 16.89 -2.06 -31.44
CA GLU A 171 16.42 -1.68 -32.80
C GLU A 171 15.46 -0.49 -32.72
N GLY A 172 15.07 -0.04 -31.53
CA GLY A 172 14.16 1.09 -31.29
C GLY A 172 12.68 0.71 -31.40
N GLU A 173 12.33 -0.56 -31.39
CA GLU A 173 10.97 -1.04 -31.29
C GLU A 173 10.48 -1.05 -29.84
N TYR A 174 9.17 -0.84 -29.63
CA TYR A 174 8.57 -0.82 -28.30
C TYR A 174 8.41 -2.26 -27.78
N ASP A 175 9.23 -2.61 -26.81
CA ASP A 175 9.20 -3.92 -26.11
C ASP A 175 8.95 -3.72 -24.61
N PRO A 176 7.68 -3.71 -24.15
CA PRO A 176 7.36 -3.45 -22.77
C PRO A 176 7.83 -4.59 -21.86
N THR A 177 8.57 -4.23 -20.83
CA THR A 177 8.99 -5.19 -19.80
C THR A 177 7.88 -5.38 -18.77
N LEU A 178 7.41 -6.61 -18.59
CA LEU A 178 6.46 -6.98 -17.55
C LEU A 178 7.20 -7.22 -16.23
N LYS A 179 6.81 -6.51 -15.18
CA LYS A 179 7.35 -6.69 -13.83
C LYS A 179 6.20 -6.89 -12.84
N THR A 180 6.24 -7.97 -12.09
CA THR A 180 5.30 -8.23 -11.00
C THR A 180 5.72 -7.44 -9.77
N VAL A 181 4.84 -6.54 -9.31
CA VAL A 181 5.08 -5.70 -8.13
C VAL A 181 3.94 -5.88 -7.12
N PRO A 182 4.22 -5.81 -5.81
CA PRO A 182 3.17 -5.77 -4.80
C PRO A 182 2.43 -4.44 -4.89
N GLN A 183 1.12 -4.48 -4.93
CA GLN A 183 0.27 -3.30 -4.97
C GLN A 183 -0.69 -3.30 -3.80
N VAL A 184 -0.81 -2.15 -3.17
CA VAL A 184 -1.88 -1.83 -2.22
C VAL A 184 -2.88 -0.90 -2.88
N SER A 185 -4.15 -1.00 -2.52
CA SER A 185 -5.20 -0.13 -3.05
C SER A 185 -6.08 0.42 -1.93
N HIS A 186 -6.51 1.66 -2.10
CA HIS A 186 -7.53 2.26 -1.27
C HIS A 186 -8.90 1.68 -1.65
N VAL A 187 -9.71 1.36 -0.66
CA VAL A 187 -11.10 0.93 -0.81
C VAL A 187 -11.97 1.97 -0.14
N SER A 188 -12.96 2.51 -0.87
CA SER A 188 -13.87 3.47 -0.27
C SER A 188 -14.77 2.79 0.74
N VAL A 189 -14.97 3.46 1.89
CA VAL A 189 -15.85 3.00 2.97
C VAL A 189 -17.26 2.67 2.47
N TRP A 190 -17.76 3.41 1.47
CA TRP A 190 -19.07 3.20 0.85
C TRP A 190 -19.20 1.89 0.07
N ASN A 191 -18.09 1.31 -0.34
CA ASN A 191 -18.05 0.06 -1.10
C ASN A 191 -17.51 -1.12 -0.27
N PHE A 192 -17.36 -0.92 1.02
CA PHE A 192 -16.79 -1.88 1.94
C PHE A 192 -17.83 -2.34 2.96
N TYR A 193 -18.15 -3.61 2.94
CA TYR A 193 -19.16 -4.24 3.79
C TYR A 193 -18.50 -5.34 4.63
N PRO A 194 -18.02 -5.01 5.83
CA PRO A 194 -17.47 -6.00 6.76
C PRO A 194 -18.56 -6.80 7.42
N ASP A 195 -18.17 -7.84 8.13
CA ASP A 195 -19.05 -8.61 9.01
C ASP A 195 -19.71 -7.68 10.05
N PRO A 196 -21.04 -7.62 10.12
CA PRO A 196 -21.75 -6.74 11.04
C PRO A 196 -21.54 -7.08 12.53
N ASP A 197 -21.17 -8.31 12.84
CA ASP A 197 -20.97 -8.77 14.21
C ASP A 197 -19.53 -8.50 14.71
N ALA A 198 -18.62 -8.12 13.82
CA ALA A 198 -17.24 -7.81 14.15
C ALA A 198 -17.03 -6.34 14.52
N ASN A 199 -16.18 -6.08 15.52
CA ASN A 199 -15.77 -4.73 15.89
C ASN A 199 -14.45 -4.29 15.22
N ASN A 200 -13.71 -5.24 14.66
CA ASN A 200 -12.43 -4.99 13.99
C ASN A 200 -12.18 -6.05 12.90
N MET A 201 -11.12 -5.85 12.10
CA MET A 201 -10.79 -6.77 11.02
C MET A 201 -10.34 -8.16 11.48
N ASP A 202 -9.79 -8.25 12.69
CA ASP A 202 -9.29 -9.53 13.23
C ASP A 202 -10.45 -10.45 13.66
N GLU A 203 -11.59 -9.87 14.03
CA GLU A 203 -12.81 -10.59 14.41
C GLU A 203 -13.70 -10.91 13.20
N ALA A 204 -13.52 -10.18 12.09
CA ALA A 204 -14.38 -10.32 10.91
C ALA A 204 -14.23 -11.69 10.25
N GLN A 205 -15.32 -12.42 10.12
CA GLN A 205 -15.38 -13.71 9.43
C GLN A 205 -15.39 -13.53 7.91
N PHE A 206 -15.94 -12.43 7.43
CA PHE A 206 -16.00 -12.11 6.02
C PHE A 206 -15.98 -10.61 5.74
N VAL A 207 -15.65 -10.28 4.51
CA VAL A 207 -15.72 -8.94 3.95
C VAL A 207 -16.26 -9.01 2.53
N ILE A 208 -17.14 -8.07 2.18
CA ILE A 208 -17.62 -7.90 0.81
C ILE A 208 -17.17 -6.53 0.30
N GLU A 209 -16.54 -6.50 -0.86
CA GLU A 209 -16.22 -5.26 -1.59
C GLU A 209 -17.10 -5.15 -2.84
N ARG A 210 -17.73 -4.00 -3.00
CA ARG A 210 -18.57 -3.66 -4.16
C ARG A 210 -17.72 -2.96 -5.22
N HIS A 211 -17.67 -3.52 -6.40
CA HIS A 211 -16.98 -2.93 -7.54
C HIS A 211 -17.98 -2.44 -8.59
N LYS A 212 -17.78 -1.21 -9.05
CA LYS A 212 -18.51 -0.62 -10.16
C LYS A 212 -17.68 -0.75 -11.43
N MET A 213 -18.05 -1.69 -12.29
CA MET A 213 -17.28 -2.02 -13.48
C MET A 213 -18.03 -1.62 -14.78
N SER A 214 -17.27 -1.19 -15.79
CA SER A 214 -17.77 -1.07 -17.13
C SER A 214 -17.76 -2.44 -17.84
N ARG A 215 -18.49 -2.54 -18.96
CA ARG A 215 -18.52 -3.75 -19.80
C ARG A 215 -17.11 -4.18 -20.25
N SER A 216 -16.24 -3.23 -20.57
CA SER A 216 -14.85 -3.51 -20.98
C SER A 216 -13.99 -4.04 -19.84
N GLN A 217 -14.16 -3.48 -18.64
CA GLN A 217 -13.47 -3.97 -17.43
C GLN A 217 -13.92 -5.38 -17.05
N LEU A 218 -15.24 -5.64 -17.13
CA LEU A 218 -15.79 -6.97 -16.85
C LEU A 218 -15.28 -8.01 -17.87
N ARG A 219 -15.21 -7.66 -19.17
CA ARG A 219 -14.56 -8.51 -20.17
C ARG A 219 -13.07 -8.69 -19.94
N GLY A 220 -12.40 -7.68 -19.39
CA GLY A 220 -10.98 -7.75 -19.03
C GLY A 220 -10.69 -8.82 -17.99
N LEU A 221 -11.65 -9.15 -17.12
CA LEU A 221 -11.49 -10.22 -16.12
C LEU A 221 -11.27 -11.61 -16.74
N LYS A 222 -11.73 -11.83 -17.99
CA LYS A 222 -11.50 -13.11 -18.69
C LYS A 222 -10.02 -13.44 -18.88
N LYS A 223 -9.16 -12.42 -18.92
CA LYS A 223 -7.71 -12.59 -19.06
C LYS A 223 -7.04 -13.04 -17.76
N ARG A 224 -7.75 -12.93 -16.64
CA ARG A 224 -7.24 -13.29 -15.32
C ARG A 224 -7.47 -14.77 -15.04
N PRO A 225 -6.58 -15.43 -14.29
CA PRO A 225 -6.74 -16.85 -13.97
C PRO A 225 -7.99 -17.11 -13.13
N HIS A 226 -8.57 -18.27 -13.32
CA HIS A 226 -9.73 -18.79 -12.58
C HIS A 226 -11.05 -18.04 -12.79
N PHE A 227 -11.13 -17.08 -13.71
CA PHE A 227 -12.41 -16.47 -14.09
C PHE A 227 -13.10 -17.29 -15.19
N ARG A 228 -14.39 -17.55 -15.01
CA ARG A 228 -15.23 -18.32 -15.93
C ARG A 228 -15.69 -17.44 -17.10
N SER A 229 -15.04 -17.55 -18.25
CA SER A 229 -15.29 -16.68 -19.41
C SER A 229 -16.73 -16.73 -19.94
N GLU A 230 -17.34 -17.93 -19.93
CA GLU A 230 -18.73 -18.12 -20.38
C GLU A 230 -19.73 -17.43 -19.46
N VAL A 231 -19.49 -17.52 -18.14
CA VAL A 231 -20.34 -16.90 -17.13
C VAL A 231 -20.25 -15.36 -17.19
N ILE A 232 -19.06 -14.83 -17.47
CA ILE A 232 -18.88 -13.38 -17.68
C ILE A 232 -19.69 -12.89 -18.85
N GLU A 233 -19.69 -13.58 -20.01
CA GLU A 233 -20.52 -13.19 -21.16
C GLU A 233 -22.01 -13.33 -20.85
N ALA A 234 -22.41 -14.36 -20.12
CA ALA A 234 -23.79 -14.54 -19.68
C ALA A 234 -24.24 -13.41 -18.72
N ALA A 235 -23.37 -12.97 -17.82
CA ALA A 235 -23.64 -11.83 -16.94
C ALA A 235 -23.76 -10.51 -17.73
N ILE A 236 -22.92 -10.31 -18.75
CA ILE A 236 -22.99 -9.13 -19.63
C ILE A 236 -24.25 -9.15 -20.51
N ALA A 237 -24.66 -10.33 -20.98
CA ALA A 237 -25.85 -10.47 -21.83
C ALA A 237 -27.16 -10.19 -21.06
N GLU A 238 -27.17 -10.38 -19.75
CA GLU A 238 -28.33 -10.08 -18.89
C GLU A 238 -28.57 -8.58 -18.72
N GLY A 239 -27.55 -7.77 -18.94
CA GLY A 239 -27.62 -6.30 -18.88
C GLY A 239 -27.03 -5.71 -17.60
N GLU A 240 -27.14 -4.40 -17.50
CA GLU A 240 -26.66 -3.65 -16.33
C GLU A 240 -27.51 -3.95 -15.09
N ASN A 241 -26.84 -4.08 -13.96
CA ASN A 241 -27.48 -4.33 -12.66
C ASN A 241 -27.08 -3.30 -11.60
N TYR A 242 -26.30 -2.30 -11.99
CA TYR A 242 -25.82 -1.30 -11.04
C TYR A 242 -26.95 -0.33 -10.69
N THR A 243 -27.35 -0.35 -9.44
CA THR A 243 -28.29 0.62 -8.88
C THR A 243 -27.50 1.67 -8.10
N LYS A 244 -27.75 2.95 -8.43
CA LYS A 244 -27.15 4.04 -7.67
C LYS A 244 -27.73 4.09 -6.27
N GLU A 245 -26.85 4.32 -5.30
CA GLU A 245 -27.24 4.61 -3.93
C GLU A 245 -27.59 6.10 -3.77
N SER A 246 -28.39 6.43 -2.76
CA SER A 246 -28.82 7.82 -2.49
C SER A 246 -27.66 8.80 -2.36
N TRP A 247 -26.57 8.39 -1.72
CA TRP A 247 -25.37 9.21 -1.56
C TRP A 247 -24.63 9.47 -2.88
N GLU A 248 -24.73 8.57 -3.85
CA GLU A 248 -24.15 8.77 -5.19
C GLU A 248 -24.95 9.80 -5.98
N ASP A 249 -26.27 9.84 -5.82
CA ASP A 249 -27.13 10.84 -6.43
C ASP A 249 -26.85 12.22 -5.86
N ASP A 250 -26.67 12.35 -4.54
CA ASP A 250 -26.33 13.60 -3.87
C ASP A 250 -24.97 14.17 -4.31
N LEU A 251 -24.02 13.30 -4.63
CA LEU A 251 -22.70 13.70 -5.14
C LEU A 251 -22.68 13.94 -6.66
N SER A 252 -23.69 13.49 -7.38
CA SER A 252 -23.70 13.46 -8.85
C SER A 252 -24.43 14.62 -9.50
N ASP A 253 -24.61 15.76 -8.82
CA ASP A 253 -25.24 16.98 -9.35
C ASP A 253 -24.75 17.42 -10.75
N TYR A 254 -23.60 16.89 -11.18
CA TYR A 254 -22.99 17.13 -12.49
C TYR A 254 -22.80 15.88 -13.34
N ALA A 255 -23.38 14.73 -12.94
CA ALA A 255 -23.25 13.53 -13.74
C ALA A 255 -24.15 13.63 -14.99
N PRO A 256 -23.61 13.34 -16.18
CA PRO A 256 -24.43 13.35 -17.41
C PRO A 256 -25.53 12.31 -17.30
N GLU A 257 -26.75 12.66 -17.73
CA GLU A 257 -27.94 11.78 -17.74
C GLU A 257 -27.74 10.47 -18.54
N HIS A 258 -26.78 10.46 -19.45
CA HIS A 258 -26.43 9.29 -20.26
C HIS A 258 -25.25 8.57 -19.63
N GLY A 259 -25.53 7.69 -18.68
CA GLY A 259 -24.53 6.85 -18.03
C GLY A 259 -24.01 5.76 -18.98
N ILE A 260 -22.71 5.51 -18.88
CA ILE A 260 -22.13 4.27 -19.43
C ILE A 260 -22.71 3.11 -18.62
N GLU A 261 -23.14 2.04 -19.30
CA GLU A 261 -23.59 0.80 -18.64
C GLU A 261 -22.61 0.39 -17.54
N ARG A 262 -23.14 0.15 -16.36
CA ARG A 262 -22.38 -0.24 -15.18
C ARG A 262 -22.88 -1.55 -14.63
N PHE A 263 -21.90 -2.36 -14.22
CA PHE A 263 -22.15 -3.66 -13.61
C PHE A 263 -21.67 -3.61 -12.16
N GLU A 264 -22.54 -4.07 -11.28
CA GLU A 264 -22.19 -4.31 -9.90
C GLU A 264 -21.56 -5.68 -9.79
N VAL A 265 -20.32 -5.69 -9.29
CA VAL A 265 -19.56 -6.92 -9.03
C VAL A 265 -19.22 -6.95 -7.56
N LEU A 266 -19.63 -8.01 -6.88
CA LEU A 266 -19.34 -8.23 -5.48
C LEU A 266 -18.14 -9.18 -5.36
N GLU A 267 -17.16 -8.76 -4.58
CA GLU A 267 -16.00 -9.56 -4.22
C GLU A 267 -16.10 -9.92 -2.74
N TYR A 268 -16.25 -11.19 -2.47
CA TYR A 268 -16.35 -11.77 -1.14
C TYR A 268 -15.02 -12.39 -0.71
N TRP A 269 -14.60 -12.11 0.50
CA TRP A 269 -13.51 -12.79 1.19
C TRP A 269 -14.03 -13.28 2.53
N GLY A 270 -13.94 -14.57 2.78
CA GLY A 270 -14.43 -15.13 4.04
C GLY A 270 -14.47 -16.64 4.04
N MET A 271 -15.08 -17.17 5.09
CA MET A 271 -15.25 -18.61 5.26
C MET A 271 -16.38 -19.12 4.35
N CYS A 272 -16.19 -20.32 3.85
CA CYS A 272 -17.17 -21.04 3.02
C CYS A 272 -17.10 -22.52 3.34
N ASP A 273 -18.27 -23.17 3.41
CA ASP A 273 -18.40 -24.59 3.63
C ASP A 273 -17.73 -25.41 2.52
N ILE A 274 -17.08 -26.48 2.88
CA ILE A 274 -16.41 -27.37 1.94
C ILE A 274 -17.37 -27.98 0.95
N ASP A 275 -18.58 -28.32 1.36
CA ASP A 275 -19.60 -28.92 0.47
C ASP A 275 -19.93 -27.98 -0.70
N MET A 276 -20.02 -26.68 -0.47
CA MET A 276 -20.21 -25.67 -1.52
C MET A 276 -19.02 -25.59 -2.48
N LEU A 277 -17.80 -25.78 -1.97
CA LEU A 277 -16.58 -25.77 -2.80
C LEU A 277 -16.54 -26.99 -3.72
N ILE A 278 -16.93 -28.14 -3.21
CA ILE A 278 -17.00 -29.40 -3.98
C ILE A 278 -18.07 -29.30 -5.08
N GLU A 279 -19.25 -28.75 -4.78
CA GLU A 279 -20.30 -28.51 -5.78
C GLU A 279 -19.83 -27.59 -6.93
N GLN A 280 -18.93 -26.65 -6.65
CA GLN A 280 -18.37 -25.75 -7.64
C GLN A 280 -17.11 -26.27 -8.34
N GLU A 281 -16.76 -27.55 -8.11
CA GLU A 281 -15.59 -28.21 -8.71
C GLU A 281 -14.26 -27.51 -8.41
N ILE A 282 -14.10 -26.95 -7.20
CA ILE A 282 -12.86 -26.33 -6.77
C ILE A 282 -11.87 -27.41 -6.32
N ASP A 283 -10.64 -27.32 -6.81
CA ASP A 283 -9.56 -28.23 -6.43
C ASP A 283 -9.09 -27.92 -4.99
N ILE A 284 -9.47 -28.79 -4.06
CA ILE A 284 -9.15 -28.66 -2.64
C ILE A 284 -7.98 -29.62 -2.33
N PRO A 285 -6.84 -29.10 -1.81
CA PRO A 285 -5.74 -29.93 -1.34
C PRO A 285 -6.21 -30.97 -0.33
N LYS A 286 -5.71 -32.21 -0.44
CA LYS A 286 -6.12 -33.33 0.42
C LYS A 286 -5.97 -33.05 1.92
N GLU A 287 -4.99 -32.22 2.27
CA GLU A 287 -4.72 -31.83 3.65
C GLU A 287 -5.84 -30.96 4.25
N LEU A 288 -6.55 -30.18 3.41
CA LEU A 288 -7.61 -29.27 3.81
C LEU A 288 -9.01 -29.91 3.72
N GLN A 289 -9.15 -31.07 3.10
CA GLN A 289 -10.45 -31.76 2.95
C GLN A 289 -11.05 -32.26 4.27
N SER A 290 -10.27 -32.26 5.36
CA SER A 290 -10.74 -32.65 6.70
C SER A 290 -11.31 -31.48 7.51
N LEU A 291 -11.27 -30.29 6.98
CA LEU A 291 -11.83 -29.09 7.61
C LEU A 291 -13.28 -28.91 7.17
N ASP A 292 -14.11 -28.35 8.00
CA ASP A 292 -15.50 -28.07 7.68
C ASP A 292 -15.67 -26.82 6.81
N GLU A 293 -14.81 -25.80 7.04
CA GLU A 293 -14.84 -24.51 6.35
C GLU A 293 -13.44 -24.09 5.87
N LEU A 294 -13.39 -23.38 4.75
CA LEU A 294 -12.16 -22.82 4.19
C LEU A 294 -12.34 -21.36 3.78
N GLN A 295 -11.28 -20.56 3.93
CA GLN A 295 -11.28 -19.21 3.44
C GLN A 295 -11.18 -19.17 1.91
N VAL A 296 -12.07 -18.39 1.30
CA VAL A 296 -12.22 -18.26 -0.14
C VAL A 296 -12.26 -16.81 -0.60
N ASN A 297 -11.96 -16.61 -1.88
CA ASN A 297 -12.29 -15.39 -2.61
C ASN A 297 -13.32 -15.73 -3.69
N VAL A 298 -14.44 -15.04 -3.65
CA VAL A 298 -15.58 -15.25 -4.56
C VAL A 298 -15.94 -13.96 -5.26
N TRP A 299 -16.17 -14.03 -6.56
CA TRP A 299 -16.61 -12.90 -7.39
C TRP A 299 -17.95 -13.20 -8.02
N ILE A 300 -18.94 -12.33 -7.81
CA ILE A 300 -20.32 -12.50 -8.26
C ILE A 300 -20.77 -11.28 -9.04
N CYS A 301 -21.48 -11.49 -10.14
CA CYS A 301 -22.14 -10.44 -10.91
C CYS A 301 -23.49 -10.97 -11.43
N ASN A 302 -24.57 -10.22 -11.29
CA ASN A 302 -25.92 -10.64 -11.71
C ASN A 302 -26.34 -12.00 -11.12
N GLY A 303 -25.99 -12.27 -9.85
CA GLY A 303 -26.25 -13.58 -9.24
C GLY A 303 -25.43 -14.74 -9.81
N LYS A 304 -24.49 -14.49 -10.71
CA LYS A 304 -23.66 -15.50 -11.36
C LYS A 304 -22.26 -15.51 -10.76
N LEU A 305 -21.76 -16.71 -10.49
CA LEU A 305 -20.45 -16.95 -9.91
C LEU A 305 -19.36 -16.81 -10.99
N LEU A 306 -18.68 -15.65 -11.02
CA LEU A 306 -17.62 -15.38 -12.00
C LEU A 306 -16.32 -16.09 -11.68
N ARG A 307 -15.97 -16.18 -10.38
CA ARG A 307 -14.76 -16.79 -9.87
C ARG A 307 -14.98 -17.29 -8.45
N MET A 308 -14.38 -18.43 -8.12
CA MET A 308 -14.26 -18.93 -6.76
C MET A 308 -12.92 -19.62 -6.61
N VAL A 309 -12.12 -19.22 -5.65
CA VAL A 309 -10.78 -19.78 -5.40
C VAL A 309 -10.51 -19.77 -3.90
N LEU A 310 -9.66 -20.69 -3.45
CA LEU A 310 -9.14 -20.68 -2.09
C LEU A 310 -8.29 -19.44 -1.84
N ASN A 311 -8.26 -18.99 -0.61
CA ASN A 311 -7.41 -17.87 -0.20
C ASN A 311 -5.93 -18.22 -0.44
N PRO A 312 -5.19 -17.46 -1.27
CA PRO A 312 -3.80 -17.73 -1.59
C PRO A 312 -2.82 -17.32 -0.50
N PHE A 313 -3.25 -16.56 0.51
CA PHE A 313 -2.38 -16.06 1.57
C PHE A 313 -2.06 -17.16 2.60
N LYS A 314 -0.83 -17.14 3.12
CA LYS A 314 -0.37 -18.01 4.20
C LYS A 314 0.37 -17.17 5.25
N PRO A 315 -0.13 -17.07 6.48
CA PRO A 315 -1.41 -17.64 6.98
C PRO A 315 -2.62 -17.08 6.23
N SER A 316 -3.72 -17.85 6.26
CA SER A 316 -4.97 -17.45 5.61
C SER A 316 -5.56 -16.24 6.33
N THR A 317 -5.54 -15.09 5.69
CA THR A 317 -6.02 -13.82 6.25
C THR A 317 -6.84 -13.07 5.21
N ILE A 318 -7.82 -12.31 5.66
CA ILE A 318 -8.58 -11.41 4.80
C ILE A 318 -7.67 -10.22 4.44
N PRO A 319 -7.41 -9.94 3.15
CA PRO A 319 -6.40 -8.97 2.73
C PRO A 319 -6.90 -7.52 2.78
N TYR A 320 -7.55 -7.15 3.85
CA TYR A 320 -8.01 -5.78 4.12
C TYR A 320 -7.50 -5.31 5.47
N MET A 321 -7.25 -4.02 5.56
CA MET A 321 -6.90 -3.33 6.79
C MET A 321 -7.81 -2.11 6.93
N ALA A 322 -8.50 -2.02 8.05
CA ALA A 322 -9.32 -0.87 8.42
C ALA A 322 -8.64 -0.12 9.57
N ALA A 323 -8.47 1.19 9.42
CA ALA A 323 -7.88 2.05 10.44
C ALA A 323 -8.92 3.10 10.87
N PRO A 324 -9.38 3.10 12.13
CA PRO A 324 -10.29 4.11 12.63
C PRO A 324 -9.56 5.44 12.92
N TYR A 325 -10.23 6.57 12.71
CA TYR A 325 -9.75 7.89 13.13
C TYR A 325 -9.91 8.06 14.64
N GLU A 326 -11.12 7.85 15.13
CA GLU A 326 -11.42 7.76 16.55
C GLU A 326 -12.06 6.40 16.80
N LEU A 327 -11.45 5.62 17.69
CA LEU A 327 -11.88 4.24 17.94
C LEU A 327 -13.25 4.24 18.63
N ASN A 328 -14.20 3.53 18.02
CA ASN A 328 -15.46 3.16 18.66
C ASN A 328 -15.42 1.67 19.02
N PRO A 329 -15.33 1.30 20.32
CA PRO A 329 -15.19 -0.09 20.71
C PRO A 329 -16.46 -0.95 20.49
N TYR A 330 -17.57 -0.33 20.10
CA TYR A 330 -18.86 -0.98 19.91
C TYR A 330 -19.29 -1.05 18.43
N SER A 331 -18.43 -0.60 17.53
CA SER A 331 -18.73 -0.58 16.11
C SER A 331 -17.48 -0.82 15.30
N PHE A 332 -17.60 -1.50 14.18
CA PHE A 332 -16.52 -1.68 13.23
C PHE A 332 -15.98 -0.33 12.71
N PHE A 333 -16.87 0.61 12.45
CA PHE A 333 -16.51 1.92 11.94
C PHE A 333 -16.22 2.89 13.08
N GLY A 334 -15.09 3.60 12.97
CA GLY A 334 -14.71 4.67 13.88
C GLY A 334 -15.51 5.95 13.63
N VAL A 335 -15.36 6.91 14.54
CA VAL A 335 -16.03 8.22 14.47
C VAL A 335 -15.15 9.21 13.71
N GLY A 336 -15.73 9.90 12.73
CA GLY A 336 -15.05 10.89 11.89
C GLY A 336 -15.24 12.33 12.37
N ILE A 337 -14.45 13.22 11.78
CA ILE A 337 -14.58 14.66 12.09
C ILE A 337 -15.93 15.20 11.63
N ALA A 338 -16.49 14.68 10.54
CA ALA A 338 -17.79 15.11 10.05
C ALA A 338 -18.89 14.87 11.09
N GLU A 339 -18.90 13.70 11.70
CA GLU A 339 -19.84 13.32 12.76
C GLU A 339 -19.64 14.15 14.01
N ASN A 340 -18.41 14.28 14.52
CA ASN A 340 -18.07 15.08 15.68
C ASN A 340 -18.38 16.58 15.53
N MET A 341 -18.43 17.07 14.30
CA MET A 341 -18.67 18.49 14.01
C MET A 341 -20.11 18.81 13.61
N ASP A 342 -21.00 17.83 13.48
CA ASP A 342 -22.34 18.02 12.92
C ASP A 342 -23.17 19.02 13.74
N ASP A 343 -23.30 18.80 15.03
CA ASP A 343 -24.03 19.70 15.93
C ASP A 343 -23.41 21.12 15.93
N THR A 344 -22.09 21.19 15.99
CA THR A 344 -21.37 22.47 15.98
C THR A 344 -21.59 23.22 14.66
N GLN A 345 -21.54 22.50 13.53
CA GLN A 345 -21.78 23.07 12.21
C GLN A 345 -23.22 23.61 12.08
N THR A 346 -24.18 22.86 12.59
CA THR A 346 -25.60 23.25 12.59
C THR A 346 -25.83 24.47 13.43
N LEU A 347 -25.30 24.55 14.65
CA LEU A 347 -25.37 25.73 15.51
C LEU A 347 -24.70 26.95 14.87
N MET A 348 -23.50 26.83 14.33
CA MET A 348 -22.79 27.94 13.67
C MET A 348 -23.56 28.46 12.46
N ASN A 349 -24.19 27.60 11.67
CA ASN A 349 -25.04 28.00 10.55
C ASN A 349 -26.28 28.76 11.04
N GLY A 350 -26.89 28.31 12.15
CA GLY A 350 -28.03 28.98 12.79
C GLY A 350 -27.69 30.37 13.27
N PHE A 351 -26.60 30.52 14.03
CA PHE A 351 -26.15 31.83 14.51
C PHE A 351 -25.80 32.77 13.37
N MET A 352 -25.18 32.29 12.32
CA MET A 352 -24.84 33.15 11.18
C MET A 352 -26.09 33.65 10.45
N ARG A 353 -27.10 32.81 10.27
CA ARG A 353 -28.39 33.20 9.69
C ARG A 353 -29.05 34.28 10.54
N MET A 354 -29.17 34.05 11.86
CA MET A 354 -29.74 35.07 12.79
C MET A 354 -28.96 36.38 12.75
N SER A 355 -27.64 36.35 12.67
CA SER A 355 -26.79 37.54 12.56
C SER A 355 -27.07 38.35 11.28
N VAL A 356 -27.20 37.62 10.14
CA VAL A 356 -27.54 38.25 8.86
C VAL A 356 -28.94 38.84 8.90
N ASP A 357 -29.93 38.13 9.43
CA ASP A 357 -31.30 38.59 9.54
C ASP A 357 -31.40 39.83 10.43
N ASN A 358 -30.70 39.85 11.59
CA ASN A 358 -30.60 41.03 12.45
C ASN A 358 -29.96 42.23 11.76
N ALA A 359 -28.88 42.00 10.98
CA ALA A 359 -28.24 43.07 10.21
C ALA A 359 -29.17 43.64 9.13
N VAL A 360 -29.94 42.82 8.45
CA VAL A 360 -30.93 43.24 7.47
C VAL A 360 -32.07 44.01 8.12
N LEU A 361 -32.60 43.52 9.25
CA LEU A 361 -33.66 44.20 9.99
C LEU A 361 -33.20 45.54 10.55
N SER A 362 -31.99 45.63 11.11
CA SER A 362 -31.43 46.89 11.66
C SER A 362 -31.03 47.88 10.56
N GLY A 363 -30.67 47.41 9.38
CA GLY A 363 -30.36 48.24 8.22
C GLY A 363 -31.57 48.80 7.47
N ASN A 364 -32.75 48.15 7.58
CA ASN A 364 -33.99 48.61 7.04
C ASN A 364 -34.69 49.51 8.09
N LEU A 365 -34.47 50.83 8.03
CA LEU A 365 -35.27 51.80 8.74
C LEU A 365 -36.73 51.63 8.27
N LEU A 366 -37.57 51.00 9.08
CA LEU A 366 -39.01 51.09 8.93
C LEU A 366 -39.44 52.54 9.24
N ILE A 367 -39.65 53.32 8.19
CA ILE A 367 -40.26 54.64 8.26
C ILE A 367 -41.76 54.46 8.36
#